data_abd88b0381fe8f905ae9e7e118fbeaa8
#
_entry.id   abd88b0381fe8f905ae9e7e118fbeaa8
#
_cell.length_a   1.000
_cell.length_b   1.000
_cell.length_c   1.000
_cell.angle_alpha   90.00
_cell.angle_beta   90.00
_cell.angle_gamma   90.00
#
_symmetry.space_group_name_H-M   'P 1'
#
loop_
_entity.id
_entity.type
_entity.pdbx_description
1 polymer ?
#
loop_
_entity_poly.entity_id
_entity_poly.type
_entity_poly.pdbx_seq_one_letter_code
_entity_poly.pdbx_strand_id
1 'polypeptide(L)'
;MKQEGIKDNWHTVERVMICISSSPSAKKLIRRGVRIASRYKCEWYVVTVNSTRRFVKKDTEAELKMLHSHIQLAAQLGAETVQLTGKSIAETLAAFANEKHITQIILGQSTRTKAETFLRGSTINKLIKMVKNVEIHLIPINT
;
A
#
# COMPACT_ATOMS: atom_id res chain seq x y z
N MET A 1 -10.28 -14.05 -30.43
CA MET A 1 -8.93 -13.65 -30.17
C MET A 1 -8.78 -12.19 -29.79
N LYS A 2 -9.35 -11.34 -30.57
CA LYS A 2 -9.31 -9.92 -30.25
C LYS A 2 -9.92 -9.62 -28.92
N GLN A 3 -11.03 -10.26 -28.65
CA GLN A 3 -11.71 -10.08 -27.40
C GLN A 3 -10.86 -10.54 -26.24
N GLU A 4 -10.21 -11.67 -26.43
CA GLU A 4 -9.31 -12.18 -25.42
C GLU A 4 -8.09 -11.29 -25.28
N GLY A 5 -7.64 -10.72 -26.38
CA GLY A 5 -6.53 -9.80 -26.33
C GLY A 5 -6.83 -8.58 -25.48
N ILE A 6 -8.04 -8.08 -25.57
CA ILE A 6 -8.46 -6.95 -24.75
C ILE A 6 -8.51 -7.34 -23.29
N LYS A 7 -9.06 -8.51 -22.99
CA LYS A 7 -9.07 -9.01 -21.63
C LYS A 7 -7.66 -9.21 -21.10
N ASP A 8 -6.80 -9.77 -21.92
CA ASP A 8 -5.42 -10.00 -21.52
C ASP A 8 -4.71 -8.70 -21.22
N ASN A 9 -4.97 -7.66 -22.02
CA ASN A 9 -4.39 -6.36 -21.76
C ASN A 9 -4.85 -5.82 -20.40
N TRP A 10 -6.12 -6.03 -20.09
CA TRP A 10 -6.65 -5.61 -18.82
C TRP A 10 -5.95 -6.31 -17.67
N HIS A 11 -5.66 -7.61 -17.83
CA HIS A 11 -4.98 -8.38 -16.80
C HIS A 11 -3.48 -8.19 -16.78
N THR A 12 -2.90 -7.80 -17.90
CA THR A 12 -1.45 -7.64 -17.99
C THR A 12 -0.98 -6.23 -17.65
N VAL A 13 -1.89 -5.28 -17.59
CA VAL A 13 -1.53 -3.93 -17.20
C VAL A 13 -1.27 -3.93 -15.70
N GLU A 14 -0.04 -3.57 -15.34
CA GLU A 14 0.32 -3.54 -13.94
C GLU A 14 -0.15 -2.24 -13.30
N ARG A 15 -0.60 -2.35 -12.07
CA ARG A 15 -0.91 -1.21 -11.22
C ARG A 15 -0.45 -1.55 -9.82
N VAL A 16 0.37 -0.68 -9.28
CA VAL A 16 1.09 -0.97 -8.03
C VAL A 16 0.56 -0.06 -6.93
N MET A 17 0.33 -0.66 -5.77
CA MET A 17 -0.11 0.07 -4.59
C MET A 17 0.90 -0.17 -3.47
N ILE A 18 1.42 0.88 -2.89
CA ILE A 18 2.33 0.79 -1.76
C ILE A 18 1.63 1.35 -0.54
N CYS A 19 1.55 0.55 0.50
CA CYS A 19 0.90 0.96 1.74
C CYS A 19 1.97 1.43 2.71
N ILE A 20 1.83 2.65 3.17
CA ILE A 20 2.81 3.24 4.08
C ILE A 20 2.15 3.69 5.38
N SER A 21 3.00 3.86 6.37
CA SER A 21 2.62 4.40 7.66
C SER A 21 3.57 5.55 7.99
N SER A 22 3.48 6.05 9.21
CA SER A 22 4.37 7.11 9.66
C SER A 22 5.77 6.61 10.01
N SER A 23 6.04 5.32 9.85
CA SER A 23 7.34 4.76 10.15
C SER A 23 8.42 5.38 9.27
N PRO A 24 9.62 5.64 9.82
CA PRO A 24 10.73 6.16 9.00
C PRO A 24 11.09 5.24 7.83
N SER A 25 10.83 3.95 7.96
CA SER A 25 11.15 2.98 6.93
C SER A 25 10.22 3.04 5.73
N ALA A 26 9.18 3.85 5.78
CA ALA A 26 8.27 4.00 4.63
C ALA A 26 9.02 4.51 3.40
N LYS A 27 10.08 5.29 3.59
CA LYS A 27 10.87 5.76 2.45
C LYS A 27 11.45 4.61 1.65
N LYS A 28 11.85 3.54 2.33
CA LYS A 28 12.37 2.35 1.67
C LYS A 28 11.30 1.71 0.79
N LEU A 29 10.07 1.67 1.29
CA LEU A 29 8.95 1.13 0.52
C LEU A 29 8.67 1.99 -0.70
N ILE A 30 8.69 3.30 -0.54
CA ILE A 30 8.43 4.21 -1.64
C ILE A 30 9.49 4.06 -2.73
N ARG A 31 10.74 3.92 -2.34
CA ARG A 31 11.82 3.73 -3.31
C ARG A 31 11.70 2.39 -4.04
N ARG A 32 11.27 1.35 -3.33
CA ARG A 32 11.03 0.08 -3.96
C ARG A 32 9.89 0.23 -4.97
N GLY A 33 8.86 0.96 -4.58
CA GLY A 33 7.70 1.18 -5.44
C GLY A 33 8.05 1.90 -6.72
N VAL A 34 8.87 2.96 -6.62
CA VAL A 34 9.22 3.71 -7.82
C VAL A 34 10.02 2.84 -8.79
N ARG A 35 10.86 1.95 -8.28
CA ARG A 35 11.62 1.05 -9.14
C ARG A 35 10.71 0.06 -9.86
N ILE A 36 9.75 -0.49 -9.13
CA ILE A 36 8.80 -1.43 -9.72
C ILE A 36 7.95 -0.73 -10.77
N ALA A 37 7.42 0.44 -10.42
CA ALA A 37 6.58 1.19 -11.34
C ALA A 37 7.34 1.59 -12.60
N SER A 38 8.61 1.97 -12.44
CA SER A 38 9.44 2.33 -13.59
C SER A 38 9.70 1.15 -14.50
N ARG A 39 9.91 -0.02 -13.90
CA ARG A 39 10.14 -1.23 -14.68
C ARG A 39 8.93 -1.58 -15.53
N TYR A 40 7.74 -1.47 -14.98
CA TYR A 40 6.52 -1.81 -15.70
C TYR A 40 5.94 -0.61 -16.45
N LYS A 41 6.48 0.59 -16.22
CA LYS A 41 5.96 1.82 -16.81
C LYS A 41 4.47 1.95 -16.54
N CYS A 42 4.10 1.78 -15.29
CA CYS A 42 2.70 1.72 -14.90
C CYS A 42 2.37 2.78 -13.86
N GLU A 43 1.09 2.96 -13.66
CA GLU A 43 0.59 3.81 -12.57
C GLU A 43 0.89 3.16 -11.23
N TRP A 44 1.17 4.01 -10.25
CA TRP A 44 1.39 3.51 -8.90
C TRP A 44 0.83 4.48 -7.88
N TYR A 45 0.39 3.91 -6.79
CA TYR A 45 -0.29 4.63 -5.74
C TYR A 45 0.45 4.44 -4.43
N VAL A 46 0.54 5.50 -3.65
CA VAL A 46 1.03 5.40 -2.28
C VAL A 46 -0.15 5.70 -1.38
N VAL A 47 -0.50 4.74 -0.55
CA VAL A 47 -1.77 4.73 0.18
C VAL A 47 -1.50 4.68 1.67
N THR A 48 -2.23 5.50 2.41
CA THR A 48 -2.25 5.43 3.86
C THR A 48 -3.68 5.17 4.31
N VAL A 49 -3.84 4.50 5.45
CA VAL A 49 -5.16 4.26 6.01
C VAL A 49 -5.22 4.84 7.41
N ASN A 50 -6.18 5.71 7.61
CA ASN A 50 -6.50 6.21 8.94
C ASN A 50 -7.61 5.34 9.50
N SER A 51 -7.26 4.49 10.48
CA SER A 51 -8.23 3.60 11.07
C SER A 51 -9.09 4.35 12.07
N THR A 52 -10.40 4.17 11.93
CA THR A 52 -11.35 4.76 12.87
C THR A 52 -11.67 3.81 14.02
N ARG A 53 -10.98 2.66 14.06
CA ARG A 53 -11.20 1.69 15.12
C ARG A 53 -10.89 2.33 16.47
N ARG A 54 -11.73 2.01 17.45
CA ARG A 54 -11.73 2.70 18.74
C ARG A 54 -10.41 2.59 19.49
N PHE A 55 -9.75 1.45 19.42
CA PHE A 55 -8.57 1.19 20.23
C PHE A 55 -7.27 1.29 19.47
N VAL A 56 -7.33 1.76 18.23
CA VAL A 56 -6.10 1.98 17.46
C VAL A 56 -5.47 3.29 17.93
N LYS A 57 -4.20 3.21 18.26
CA LYS A 57 -3.45 4.38 18.68
C LYS A 57 -3.34 5.37 17.53
N LYS A 58 -3.62 6.62 17.81
CA LYS A 58 -3.48 7.66 16.79
C LYS A 58 -2.05 8.15 16.76
N ASP A 59 -1.65 8.60 15.55
CA ASP A 59 -0.32 9.15 15.37
C ASP A 59 -0.14 10.41 16.20
N THR A 60 1.07 10.58 16.71
CA THR A 60 1.46 11.82 17.35
C THR A 60 1.68 12.89 16.29
N GLU A 61 1.86 14.12 16.75
CA GLU A 61 2.12 15.23 15.84
C GLU A 61 3.40 14.99 15.03
N ALA A 62 4.43 14.46 15.68
CA ALA A 62 5.68 14.16 15.01
C ALA A 62 5.48 13.08 13.97
N GLU A 63 4.67 12.06 14.29
CA GLU A 63 4.39 10.98 13.35
C GLU A 63 3.60 11.48 12.16
N LEU A 64 2.66 12.39 12.40
CA LEU A 64 1.89 12.97 11.30
C LEU A 64 2.78 13.78 10.36
N LYS A 65 3.76 14.50 10.91
CA LYS A 65 4.71 15.23 10.09
C LYS A 65 5.55 14.28 9.26
N MET A 66 5.98 13.18 9.86
CA MET A 66 6.75 12.18 9.14
C MET A 66 5.93 11.59 7.99
N LEU A 67 4.68 11.25 8.28
CA LEU A 67 3.78 10.73 7.26
C LEU A 67 3.60 11.72 6.12
N HIS A 68 3.42 12.98 6.46
CA HIS A 68 3.25 14.03 5.46
C HIS A 68 4.49 14.12 4.56
N SER A 69 5.66 14.01 5.17
CA SER A 69 6.92 14.02 4.44
C SER A 69 6.99 12.86 3.45
N HIS A 70 6.55 11.67 3.88
CA HIS A 70 6.52 10.50 3.01
C HIS A 70 5.57 10.71 1.83
N ILE A 71 4.42 11.28 2.10
CA ILE A 71 3.43 11.54 1.05
C ILE A 71 3.99 12.52 0.02
N GLN A 72 4.67 13.56 0.48
CA GLN A 72 5.28 14.52 -0.42
C GLN A 72 6.36 13.87 -1.28
N LEU A 73 7.18 13.03 -0.68
CA LEU A 73 8.22 12.32 -1.43
C LEU A 73 7.60 11.46 -2.51
N ALA A 74 6.55 10.72 -2.16
CA ALA A 74 5.88 9.85 -3.12
C ALA A 74 5.33 10.66 -4.29
N ALA A 75 4.71 11.78 -4.00
CA ALA A 75 4.15 12.64 -5.05
C ALA A 75 5.25 13.16 -5.96
N GLN A 76 6.39 13.54 -5.40
CA GLN A 76 7.52 14.04 -6.19
C GLN A 76 8.07 12.96 -7.10
N LEU A 77 7.97 11.71 -6.69
CA LEU A 77 8.45 10.58 -7.48
C LEU A 77 7.42 10.08 -8.48
N GLY A 78 6.27 10.71 -8.55
CA GLY A 78 5.28 10.40 -9.56
C GLY A 78 4.14 9.52 -9.11
N ALA A 79 4.04 9.21 -7.85
CA ALA A 79 2.94 8.41 -7.34
C ALA A 79 1.69 9.25 -7.18
N GLU A 80 0.56 8.60 -7.34
CA GLU A 80 -0.70 9.19 -6.91
C GLU A 80 -0.86 8.85 -5.43
N THR A 81 -1.00 9.86 -4.59
CA THR A 81 -1.11 9.64 -3.15
C THR A 81 -2.55 9.64 -2.72
N VAL A 82 -2.91 8.68 -1.89
CA VAL A 82 -4.29 8.50 -1.46
C VAL A 82 -4.34 8.28 0.04
N GLN A 83 -5.19 9.03 0.71
CA GLN A 83 -5.41 8.84 2.13
C GLN A 83 -6.80 8.28 2.33
N LEU A 84 -6.85 7.06 2.86
CA LEU A 84 -8.10 6.35 3.06
C LEU A 84 -8.47 6.38 4.54
N THR A 85 -9.74 6.27 4.79
CA THR A 85 -10.26 6.19 6.16
C THR A 85 -11.22 5.03 6.23
N GLY A 86 -11.09 4.22 7.26
CA GLY A 86 -11.98 3.10 7.43
C GLY A 86 -11.74 2.41 8.76
N LYS A 87 -12.68 1.55 9.11
CA LYS A 87 -12.62 0.85 10.38
C LYS A 87 -11.59 -0.27 10.37
N SER A 88 -11.59 -1.05 9.31
CA SER A 88 -10.67 -2.15 9.14
C SER A 88 -9.64 -1.78 8.08
N ILE A 89 -8.37 -1.86 8.45
CA ILE A 89 -7.29 -1.54 7.52
C ILE A 89 -7.34 -2.50 6.33
N ALA A 90 -7.50 -3.79 6.59
CA ALA A 90 -7.51 -4.80 5.53
C ALA A 90 -8.67 -4.56 4.57
N GLU A 91 -9.86 -4.32 5.10
CA GLU A 91 -11.03 -4.10 4.24
C GLU A 91 -10.89 -2.83 3.43
N THR A 92 -10.37 -1.79 4.05
CA THR A 92 -10.18 -0.51 3.37
C THR A 92 -9.19 -0.63 2.22
N LEU A 93 -8.07 -1.30 2.46
CA LEU A 93 -7.07 -1.51 1.42
C LEU A 93 -7.60 -2.41 0.31
N ALA A 94 -8.32 -3.46 0.69
CA ALA A 94 -8.87 -4.39 -0.31
C ALA A 94 -9.87 -3.70 -1.21
N ALA A 95 -10.73 -2.87 -0.63
CA ALA A 95 -11.72 -2.14 -1.42
C ALA A 95 -11.05 -1.24 -2.44
N PHE A 96 -10.02 -0.53 -2.01
CA PHE A 96 -9.27 0.34 -2.91
C PHE A 96 -8.58 -0.46 -4.01
N ALA A 97 -7.94 -1.56 -3.62
CA ALA A 97 -7.22 -2.39 -4.58
C ALA A 97 -8.15 -2.96 -5.63
N ASN A 98 -9.32 -3.42 -5.21
CA ASN A 98 -10.28 -3.99 -6.16
C ASN A 98 -10.88 -2.91 -7.04
N GLU A 99 -11.15 -1.74 -6.50
CA GLU A 99 -11.71 -0.65 -7.27
C GLU A 99 -10.74 -0.15 -8.33
N LYS A 100 -9.47 -0.07 -8.00
CA LYS A 100 -8.44 0.47 -8.91
C LYS A 100 -7.78 -0.61 -9.73
N HIS A 101 -8.20 -1.84 -9.60
CA HIS A 101 -7.63 -2.96 -10.36
C HIS A 101 -6.14 -3.10 -10.11
N ILE A 102 -5.76 -2.98 -8.85
CA ILE A 102 -4.37 -3.13 -8.45
C ILE A 102 -3.92 -4.56 -8.71
N THR A 103 -2.73 -4.73 -9.25
CA THR A 103 -2.16 -6.04 -9.50
C THR A 103 -1.06 -6.41 -8.52
N GLN A 104 -0.44 -5.43 -7.89
CA GLN A 104 0.62 -5.68 -6.91
C GLN A 104 0.46 -4.75 -5.73
N ILE A 105 0.49 -5.33 -4.54
CA ILE A 105 0.45 -4.56 -3.29
C ILE A 105 1.78 -4.76 -2.59
N ILE A 106 2.40 -3.67 -2.20
CA ILE A 106 3.67 -3.71 -1.49
C ILE A 106 3.45 -3.23 -0.06
N LEU A 107 3.82 -4.07 0.88
CA LEU A 107 3.66 -3.81 2.30
C LEU A 107 5.00 -3.96 3.00
N GLY A 108 5.20 -3.18 4.03
CA GLY A 108 6.36 -3.36 4.88
C GLY A 108 6.07 -4.39 5.95
N GLN A 109 7.05 -5.23 6.22
CA GLN A 109 6.97 -6.20 7.30
C GLN A 109 8.04 -5.85 8.31
N SER A 110 7.61 -5.55 9.53
CA SER A 110 8.54 -5.19 10.58
C SER A 110 8.47 -6.20 11.70
N THR A 111 9.62 -6.48 12.31
CA THR A 111 9.66 -7.34 13.49
C THR A 111 9.41 -6.55 14.76
N ARG A 112 9.32 -5.24 14.66
CA ARG A 112 9.10 -4.41 15.84
C ARG A 112 7.64 -4.40 16.24
N THR A 113 7.42 -4.46 17.54
CA THR A 113 6.09 -4.58 18.10
C THR A 113 5.18 -3.43 17.69
N LYS A 114 5.71 -2.22 17.66
CA LYS A 114 4.87 -1.05 17.35
C LYS A 114 4.40 -1.05 15.92
N ALA A 115 5.24 -1.47 15.01
CA ALA A 115 4.83 -1.53 13.61
C ALA A 115 3.78 -2.60 13.39
N GLU A 116 3.76 -3.61 14.23
CA GLU A 116 2.81 -4.69 14.11
C GLU A 116 1.37 -4.22 14.31
N THR A 117 1.16 -3.10 15.00
CA THR A 117 -0.20 -2.61 15.20
C THR A 117 -0.83 -2.21 13.89
N PHE A 118 -0.03 -1.84 12.91
CA PHE A 118 -0.54 -1.43 11.61
C PHE A 118 -0.68 -2.62 10.66
N LEU A 119 0.36 -3.44 10.55
CA LEU A 119 0.37 -4.55 9.60
C LEU A 119 0.66 -5.86 10.31
N ARG A 120 -0.30 -6.31 11.08
CA ARG A 120 -0.20 -7.60 11.74
C ARG A 120 -0.45 -8.72 10.77
N GLY A 121 0.04 -9.92 11.12
CA GLY A 121 -0.21 -11.09 10.30
C GLY A 121 -1.68 -11.30 10.03
N SER A 122 -2.55 -11.05 11.01
CA SER A 122 -3.97 -11.20 10.82
C SER A 122 -4.51 -10.22 9.78
N THR A 123 -4.00 -9.00 9.76
CA THR A 123 -4.40 -8.01 8.77
C THR A 123 -3.97 -8.43 7.38
N ILE A 124 -2.74 -8.94 7.28
CA ILE A 124 -2.21 -9.40 6.00
C ILE A 124 -3.01 -10.58 5.48
N ASN A 125 -3.29 -11.55 6.36
CA ASN A 125 -4.07 -12.72 5.97
C ASN A 125 -5.46 -12.34 5.51
N LYS A 126 -6.07 -11.39 6.19
CA LYS A 126 -7.39 -10.91 5.82
C LYS A 126 -7.36 -10.23 4.46
N LEU A 127 -6.33 -9.42 4.23
CA LEU A 127 -6.16 -8.74 2.95
C LEU A 127 -6.00 -9.74 1.82
N ILE A 128 -5.19 -10.76 2.02
CA ILE A 128 -4.95 -11.79 1.01
C ILE A 128 -6.27 -12.43 0.58
N LYS A 129 -7.16 -12.67 1.53
CA LYS A 129 -8.44 -13.31 1.24
C LYS A 129 -9.40 -12.41 0.50
N MET A 130 -9.25 -11.10 0.64
CA MET A 130 -10.20 -10.15 0.10
C MET A 130 -9.85 -9.63 -1.29
N VAL A 131 -8.58 -9.70 -1.69
CA VAL A 131 -8.18 -9.23 -3.00
C VAL A 131 -8.16 -10.36 -3.99
N LYS A 132 -8.38 -10.03 -5.26
CA LYS A 132 -8.44 -11.02 -6.34
C LYS A 132 -7.34 -10.74 -7.35
N ASN A 133 -6.59 -11.80 -7.67
CA ASN A 133 -5.54 -11.73 -8.69
C ASN A 133 -4.52 -10.63 -8.40
N VAL A 134 -4.13 -10.51 -7.14
CA VAL A 134 -3.19 -9.50 -6.70
C VAL A 134 -2.01 -10.18 -6.05
N GLU A 135 -0.80 -9.79 -6.46
CA GLU A 135 0.41 -10.23 -5.79
C GLU A 135 0.68 -9.33 -4.60
N ILE A 136 1.05 -9.93 -3.50
CA ILE A 136 1.37 -9.18 -2.29
C ILE A 136 2.84 -9.38 -1.97
N HIS A 137 3.58 -8.29 -1.89
CA HIS A 137 4.99 -8.30 -1.59
C HIS A 137 5.21 -7.76 -0.19
N LEU A 138 5.80 -8.57 0.66
CA LEU A 138 6.16 -8.17 2.01
C LEU A 138 7.64 -7.83 2.03
N ILE A 139 7.94 -6.58 2.26
CA ILE A 139 9.31 -6.10 2.26
C ILE A 139 9.79 -5.97 3.70
N PRO A 140 10.84 -6.69 4.09
CA PRO A 140 11.36 -6.54 5.45
C PRO A 140 11.85 -5.12 5.68
N ILE A 141 11.44 -4.56 6.77
CA ILE A 141 11.89 -3.24 7.17
C ILE A 141 12.37 -3.34 8.60
N ASN A 142 13.61 -2.93 8.81
CA ASN A 142 14.23 -2.92 10.13
C ASN A 142 14.46 -1.48 10.51
N THR A 143 13.75 -1.04 11.51
CA THR A 143 13.92 0.33 12.01
C THR A 143 14.31 0.33 13.46
#